data_61be9ea346949537a5eee9c167e6a3c0
#
_entry.id   61be9ea346949537a5eee9c167e6a3c0
#
_cell.length_a   1.000
_cell.length_b   1.000
_cell.length_c   1.000
_cell.angle_alpha   90.00
_cell.angle_beta   90.00
_cell.angle_gamma   90.00
#
_symmetry.space_group_name_H-M   'P 1'
#
loop_
_entity.id
_entity.type
_entity.pdbx_description
1 polymer ?
#
loop_
_entity_poly.entity_id
_entity_poly.type
_entity_poly.pdbx_seq_one_letter_code
_entity_poly.pdbx_strand_id
1 'polypeptide(L)'
;MNTIQKSNTNYTRVMWIAVTFALLTTLAYVLMAFNVLDVGDLQVDEKPAGIIYVAAGCYLLGGLLILVRRRWLWMFGAGINALVILFFFNMYQGRPAVMFSPGGLVSKIAQILLELALLYIIAVNWRNSTSKVSPASH
;
A
#
# COMPACT_ATOMS: atom_id res chain seq x y z
N MET A 1 12.94 27.03 -15.84
CA MET A 1 12.88 27.02 -14.38
C MET A 1 11.59 26.40 -13.82
N ASN A 2 10.47 26.42 -14.53
CA ASN A 2 9.17 25.93 -14.03
C ASN A 2 8.96 24.41 -14.01
N THR A 3 9.70 23.62 -14.77
CA THR A 3 9.51 22.16 -14.89
C THR A 3 10.05 21.37 -13.70
N ILE A 4 11.15 21.80 -13.10
CA ILE A 4 11.77 21.11 -11.95
C ILE A 4 10.93 21.32 -10.68
N GLN A 5 10.36 22.52 -10.52
CA GLN A 5 9.52 22.84 -9.35
C GLN A 5 8.18 22.11 -9.39
N LYS A 6 7.58 21.93 -10.57
CA LYS A 6 6.32 21.20 -10.76
C LYS A 6 6.46 19.69 -10.49
N SER A 7 7.62 19.10 -10.84
CA SER A 7 7.93 17.70 -10.56
C SER A 7 8.02 17.42 -9.06
N ASN A 8 8.60 18.35 -8.28
CA ASN A 8 8.80 18.17 -6.84
C ASN A 8 7.46 18.23 -6.07
N THR A 9 6.54 19.09 -6.51
CA THR A 9 5.20 19.22 -5.89
C THR A 9 4.33 17.99 -6.13
N ASN A 10 4.35 17.42 -7.33
CA ASN A 10 3.58 16.22 -7.65
C ASN A 10 4.08 15.01 -6.87
N TYR A 11 5.38 14.84 -6.72
CA TYR A 11 6.00 13.79 -5.93
C TYR A 11 5.53 13.83 -4.46
N THR A 12 5.56 15.00 -3.84
CA THR A 12 5.12 15.18 -2.44
C THR A 12 3.63 14.86 -2.28
N ARG A 13 2.79 15.27 -3.23
CA ARG A 13 1.35 14.96 -3.22
C ARG A 13 1.11 13.44 -3.28
N VAL A 14 1.76 12.73 -4.19
CA VAL A 14 1.59 11.28 -4.32
C VAL A 14 2.11 10.54 -3.08
N MET A 15 3.18 11.02 -2.45
CA MET A 15 3.67 10.48 -1.19
C MET A 15 2.60 10.58 -0.08
N TRP A 16 1.93 11.73 0.07
CA TRP A 16 0.85 11.89 1.03
C TRP A 16 -0.37 11.03 0.69
N ILE A 17 -0.68 10.86 -0.60
CA ILE A 17 -1.73 9.94 -1.06
C ILE A 17 -1.39 8.51 -0.65
N ALA A 18 -0.14 8.05 -0.83
CA ALA A 18 0.30 6.73 -0.41
C ALA A 18 0.17 6.53 1.11
N VAL A 19 0.57 7.52 1.92
CA VAL A 19 0.39 7.50 3.38
C VAL A 19 -1.08 7.39 3.75
N THR A 20 -1.95 8.16 3.09
CA THR A 20 -3.40 8.10 3.32
C THR A 20 -3.96 6.70 3.03
N PHE A 21 -3.57 6.06 1.92
CA PHE A 21 -4.02 4.70 1.61
C PHE A 21 -3.47 3.66 2.59
N ALA A 22 -2.24 3.83 3.09
CA ALA A 22 -1.70 2.97 4.14
C ALA A 22 -2.52 3.09 5.44
N LEU A 23 -2.90 4.30 5.83
CA LEU A 23 -3.76 4.54 6.99
C LEU A 23 -5.18 3.99 6.79
N LEU A 24 -5.76 4.15 5.60
CA LEU A 24 -7.08 3.56 5.27
C LEU A 24 -7.03 2.03 5.33
N THR A 25 -5.96 1.41 4.84
CA THR A 25 -5.76 -0.04 4.95
C THR A 25 -5.63 -0.47 6.41
N THR A 26 -4.86 0.26 7.21
CA THR A 26 -4.76 0.03 8.66
C THR A 26 -6.13 0.08 9.33
N LEU A 27 -6.90 1.13 9.05
CA LEU A 27 -8.24 1.31 9.59
C LEU A 27 -9.18 0.17 9.17
N ALA A 28 -9.15 -0.26 7.91
CA ALA A 28 -9.96 -1.37 7.43
C ALA A 28 -9.65 -2.66 8.21
N TYR A 29 -8.37 -2.98 8.43
CA TYR A 29 -7.98 -4.15 9.23
C TYR A 29 -8.42 -4.03 10.69
N VAL A 30 -8.31 -2.86 11.30
CA VAL A 30 -8.79 -2.61 12.67
C VAL A 30 -10.30 -2.80 12.76
N LEU A 31 -11.08 -2.26 11.81
CA LEU A 31 -12.53 -2.43 11.76
C LEU A 31 -12.94 -3.89 11.54
N MET A 32 -12.18 -4.64 10.74
CA MET A 32 -12.37 -6.09 10.60
C MET A 32 -12.07 -6.84 11.90
N ALA A 33 -11.02 -6.45 12.62
CA ALA A 33 -10.66 -7.06 13.91
C ALA A 33 -11.74 -6.87 14.98
N PHE A 34 -12.39 -5.70 14.97
CA PHE A 34 -13.51 -5.41 15.87
C PHE A 34 -14.88 -5.92 15.37
N ASN A 35 -14.92 -6.66 14.27
CA ASN A 35 -16.15 -7.13 13.63
C ASN A 35 -17.14 -6.01 13.22
N VAL A 36 -16.66 -4.80 13.04
CA VAL A 36 -17.44 -3.67 12.51
C VAL A 36 -17.58 -3.79 10.99
N LEU A 37 -16.52 -4.24 10.33
CA LEU A 37 -16.51 -4.50 8.90
C LEU A 37 -16.68 -6.01 8.67
N ASP A 38 -17.75 -6.37 7.98
CA ASP A 38 -18.04 -7.77 7.67
C ASP A 38 -17.07 -8.33 6.62
N VAL A 39 -16.70 -9.60 6.79
CA VAL A 39 -15.77 -10.34 5.92
C VAL A 39 -16.49 -11.54 5.28
N GLY A 40 -17.76 -11.37 4.97
CA GLY A 40 -18.57 -12.39 4.30
C GLY A 40 -18.92 -13.56 5.21
N ASP A 41 -18.74 -14.78 4.71
CA ASP A 41 -19.12 -16.03 5.39
C ASP A 41 -18.06 -16.55 6.38
N LEU A 42 -17.00 -15.77 6.67
CA LEU A 42 -16.00 -16.15 7.67
C LEU A 42 -16.59 -16.08 9.07
N GLN A 43 -16.64 -17.23 9.73
CA GLN A 43 -17.01 -17.33 11.14
C GLN A 43 -15.96 -16.61 12.02
N VAL A 44 -16.39 -16.14 13.19
CA VAL A 44 -15.51 -15.43 14.13
C VAL A 44 -14.29 -16.27 14.50
N ASP A 45 -14.46 -17.58 14.62
CA ASP A 45 -13.40 -18.55 14.96
C ASP A 45 -12.44 -18.80 13.77
N GLU A 46 -12.87 -18.56 12.53
CA GLU A 46 -12.04 -18.68 11.33
C GLU A 46 -11.21 -17.43 11.06
N LYS A 47 -11.52 -16.30 11.71
CA LYS A 47 -10.76 -15.06 11.57
C LYS A 47 -9.47 -15.15 12.37
N PRO A 48 -8.30 -15.17 11.73
CA PRO A 48 -7.04 -15.15 12.45
C PRO A 48 -6.79 -13.76 13.06
N ALA A 49 -7.42 -13.48 14.20
CA ALA A 49 -7.41 -12.17 14.85
C ALA A 49 -5.98 -11.63 15.03
N GLY A 50 -5.02 -12.48 15.41
CA GLY A 50 -3.62 -12.09 15.56
C GLY A 50 -3.00 -11.60 14.26
N ILE A 51 -3.27 -12.27 13.13
CA ILE A 51 -2.75 -11.88 11.82
C ILE A 51 -3.34 -10.54 11.36
N ILE A 52 -4.62 -10.29 11.65
CA ILE A 52 -5.30 -9.04 11.30
C ILE A 52 -4.65 -7.86 12.05
N TYR A 53 -4.36 -8.00 13.35
CA TYR A 53 -3.67 -6.97 14.13
C TYR A 53 -2.22 -6.76 13.66
N VAL A 54 -1.51 -7.83 13.34
CA VAL A 54 -0.15 -7.73 12.78
C VAL A 54 -0.20 -7.00 11.43
N ALA A 55 -1.15 -7.33 10.56
CA ALA A 55 -1.32 -6.65 9.28
C ALA A 55 -1.60 -5.15 9.49
N ALA A 56 -2.53 -4.79 10.39
CA ALA A 56 -2.80 -3.39 10.72
C ALA A 56 -1.54 -2.64 11.18
N GLY A 57 -0.76 -3.25 12.08
CA GLY A 57 0.52 -2.70 12.55
C GLY A 57 1.55 -2.53 11.44
N CYS A 58 1.68 -3.51 10.55
CA CYS A 58 2.58 -3.44 9.40
C CYS A 58 2.21 -2.31 8.43
N TYR A 59 0.91 -2.09 8.15
CA TYR A 59 0.47 -1.00 7.30
C TYR A 59 0.66 0.36 7.95
N LEU A 60 0.45 0.47 9.26
CA LEU A 60 0.74 1.70 10.01
C LEU A 60 2.23 2.05 9.94
N LEU A 61 3.10 1.09 10.23
CA LEU A 61 4.55 1.26 10.15
C LEU A 61 4.99 1.55 8.70
N GLY A 62 4.42 0.85 7.72
CA GLY A 62 4.66 1.09 6.31
C GLY A 62 4.33 2.52 5.90
N GLY A 63 3.19 3.06 6.36
CA GLY A 63 2.81 4.45 6.14
C GLY A 63 3.83 5.44 6.71
N LEU A 64 4.33 5.19 7.92
CA LEU A 64 5.38 6.02 8.54
C LEU A 64 6.71 5.89 7.78
N LEU A 65 7.08 4.70 7.32
CA LEU A 65 8.31 4.47 6.56
C LEU A 65 8.29 5.14 5.17
N ILE A 66 7.13 5.35 4.57
CA ILE A 66 6.99 6.13 3.32
C ILE A 66 7.55 7.55 3.53
N LEU A 67 7.32 8.16 4.70
CA LEU A 67 7.78 9.50 5.03
C LEU A 67 9.31 9.60 5.18
N VAL A 68 10.00 8.50 5.47
CA VAL A 68 11.47 8.46 5.59
C VAL A 68 12.17 8.72 4.25
N ARG A 69 11.45 8.69 3.13
CA ARG A 69 11.91 9.01 1.76
C ARG A 69 13.12 8.19 1.29
N ARG A 70 13.28 6.98 1.78
CA ARG A 70 14.32 6.06 1.31
C ARG A 70 13.76 5.12 0.25
N ARG A 71 14.34 5.13 -0.96
CA ARG A 71 13.94 4.30 -2.11
C ARG A 71 13.84 2.82 -1.75
N TRP A 72 14.80 2.31 -1.00
CA TRP A 72 14.83 0.91 -0.61
C TRP A 72 13.60 0.50 0.22
N LEU A 73 13.17 1.37 1.13
CA LEU A 73 11.97 1.13 1.95
C LEU A 73 10.69 1.09 1.11
N TRP A 74 10.60 1.92 0.08
CA TRP A 74 9.43 1.91 -0.83
C TRP A 74 9.37 0.65 -1.67
N MET A 75 10.52 0.19 -2.20
CA MET A 75 10.60 -1.08 -2.94
C MET A 75 10.23 -2.27 -2.05
N PHE A 76 10.74 -2.28 -0.83
CA PHE A 76 10.41 -3.31 0.15
C PHE A 76 8.93 -3.28 0.53
N GLY A 77 8.36 -2.09 0.79
CA GLY A 77 6.94 -1.89 1.08
C GLY A 77 6.03 -2.33 -0.05
N ALA A 78 6.35 -1.99 -1.30
CA ALA A 78 5.63 -2.43 -2.48
C ALA A 78 5.70 -3.97 -2.63
N GLY A 79 6.86 -4.58 -2.45
CA GLY A 79 7.01 -6.03 -2.50
C GLY A 79 6.15 -6.76 -1.45
N ILE A 80 6.14 -6.29 -0.21
CA ILE A 80 5.31 -6.85 0.86
C ILE A 80 3.83 -6.66 0.55
N ASN A 81 3.41 -5.47 0.12
CA ASN A 81 2.01 -5.20 -0.20
C ASN A 81 1.51 -6.08 -1.36
N ALA A 82 2.32 -6.24 -2.42
CA ALA A 82 2.01 -7.14 -3.52
C ALA A 82 1.86 -8.60 -3.05
N LEU A 83 2.73 -9.08 -2.17
CA LEU A 83 2.63 -10.41 -1.58
C LEU A 83 1.33 -10.58 -0.78
N VAL A 84 0.95 -9.60 0.04
CA VAL A 84 -0.29 -9.66 0.82
C VAL A 84 -1.51 -9.74 -0.10
N ILE A 85 -1.52 -8.98 -1.20
CA ILE A 85 -2.59 -9.03 -2.20
C ILE A 85 -2.65 -10.41 -2.85
N LEU A 86 -1.51 -10.96 -3.29
CA LEU A 86 -1.43 -12.27 -3.93
C LEU A 86 -1.87 -13.39 -2.98
N PHE A 87 -1.42 -13.37 -1.73
CA PHE A 87 -1.84 -14.35 -0.72
C PHE A 87 -3.34 -14.31 -0.47
N PHE A 88 -3.93 -13.13 -0.40
CA PHE A 88 -5.37 -13.00 -0.23
C PHE A 88 -6.13 -13.64 -1.39
N PHE A 89 -5.78 -13.33 -2.63
CA PHE A 89 -6.43 -13.91 -3.79
C PHE A 89 -6.23 -15.43 -3.86
N ASN A 90 -5.03 -15.90 -3.56
CA ASN A 90 -4.76 -17.35 -3.56
C ASN A 90 -5.56 -18.07 -2.46
N MET A 91 -5.65 -17.50 -1.26
CA MET A 91 -6.32 -18.11 -0.12
C MET A 91 -7.86 -18.14 -0.29
N TYR A 92 -8.43 -17.11 -0.90
CA TYR A 92 -9.89 -16.93 -0.99
C TYR A 92 -10.45 -17.09 -2.42
N GLN A 93 -9.69 -17.60 -3.40
CA GLN A 93 -10.16 -17.79 -4.77
C GLN A 93 -11.40 -18.71 -4.87
N GLY A 94 -11.61 -19.61 -3.91
CA GLY A 94 -12.77 -20.48 -3.82
C GLY A 94 -13.94 -19.94 -2.97
N ARG A 95 -13.80 -18.74 -2.39
CA ARG A 95 -14.78 -18.12 -1.48
C ARG A 95 -15.17 -16.72 -1.96
N PRO A 96 -16.03 -16.59 -2.99
CA PRO A 96 -16.42 -15.30 -3.54
C PRO A 96 -17.11 -14.40 -2.50
N ALA A 97 -17.84 -14.97 -1.54
CA ALA A 97 -18.48 -14.22 -0.46
C ALA A 97 -17.47 -13.42 0.39
N VAL A 98 -16.28 -13.96 0.62
CA VAL A 98 -15.19 -13.26 1.33
C VAL A 98 -14.55 -12.21 0.43
N MET A 99 -14.27 -12.54 -0.83
CA MET A 99 -13.61 -11.63 -1.77
C MET A 99 -14.44 -10.36 -2.03
N PHE A 100 -15.76 -10.51 -2.16
CA PHE A 100 -16.69 -9.40 -2.44
C PHE A 100 -17.37 -8.85 -1.18
N SER A 101 -16.94 -9.27 0.01
CA SER A 101 -17.42 -8.68 1.27
C SER A 101 -16.99 -7.21 1.39
N PRO A 102 -17.72 -6.40 2.17
CA PRO A 102 -17.33 -5.01 2.43
C PRO A 102 -15.89 -4.87 2.94
N GLY A 103 -15.46 -5.73 3.89
CA GLY A 103 -14.10 -5.74 4.40
C GLY A 103 -13.06 -6.17 3.37
N GLY A 104 -13.37 -7.22 2.59
CA GLY A 104 -12.50 -7.69 1.50
C GLY A 104 -12.29 -6.61 0.45
N LEU A 105 -13.38 -5.99 -0.04
CA LEU A 105 -13.31 -4.96 -1.08
C LEU A 105 -12.58 -3.71 -0.61
N VAL A 106 -12.98 -3.14 0.53
CA VAL A 106 -12.37 -1.89 1.05
C VAL A 106 -10.88 -2.07 1.27
N SER A 107 -10.46 -3.16 1.92
CA SER A 107 -9.04 -3.41 2.17
C SER A 107 -8.26 -3.62 0.87
N LYS A 108 -8.80 -4.36 -0.11
CA LYS A 108 -8.10 -4.64 -1.37
C LYS A 108 -8.03 -3.43 -2.29
N ILE A 109 -9.09 -2.64 -2.40
CA ILE A 109 -9.06 -1.39 -3.16
C ILE A 109 -8.01 -0.45 -2.57
N ALA A 110 -7.98 -0.26 -1.25
CA ALA A 110 -6.99 0.58 -0.60
C ALA A 110 -5.55 0.06 -0.82
N GLN A 111 -5.33 -1.25 -0.75
CA GLN A 111 -4.03 -1.88 -1.02
C GLN A 111 -3.58 -1.73 -2.48
N ILE A 112 -4.47 -1.91 -3.45
CA ILE A 112 -4.15 -1.74 -4.88
C ILE A 112 -3.79 -0.27 -5.16
N LEU A 113 -4.54 0.68 -4.61
CA LEU A 113 -4.26 2.10 -4.77
C LEU A 113 -2.94 2.49 -4.10
N LEU A 114 -2.63 1.92 -2.92
CA LEU A 114 -1.35 2.07 -2.26
C LEU A 114 -0.20 1.54 -3.13
N GLU A 115 -0.37 0.36 -3.73
CA GLU A 115 0.62 -0.25 -4.63
C GLU A 115 0.91 0.64 -5.82
N LEU A 116 -0.13 1.14 -6.50
CA LEU A 116 0.02 2.05 -7.63
C LEU A 116 0.74 3.35 -7.24
N ALA A 117 0.43 3.90 -6.07
CA ALA A 117 1.10 5.10 -5.55
C ALA A 117 2.59 4.84 -5.25
N LEU A 118 2.93 3.70 -4.64
CA LEU A 118 4.32 3.32 -4.37
C LEU A 118 5.11 3.09 -5.66
N LEU A 119 4.55 2.36 -6.63
CA LEU A 119 5.18 2.14 -7.93
C LEU A 119 5.42 3.46 -8.67
N TYR A 120 4.47 4.39 -8.62
CA TYR A 120 4.63 5.71 -9.20
C TYR A 120 5.80 6.50 -8.56
N ILE A 121 5.87 6.51 -7.22
CA ILE A 121 6.95 7.17 -6.47
C ILE A 121 8.31 6.59 -6.84
N ILE A 122 8.41 5.25 -6.92
CA ILE A 122 9.63 4.53 -7.28
C ILE A 122 10.05 4.90 -8.72
N ALA A 123 9.12 4.89 -9.67
CA ALA A 123 9.38 5.19 -11.08
C ALA A 123 9.87 6.64 -11.27
N VAL A 124 9.21 7.61 -10.62
CA VAL A 124 9.60 9.03 -10.70
C VAL A 124 10.98 9.26 -10.08
N ASN A 125 11.25 8.62 -8.94
CA ASN A 125 12.55 8.73 -8.29
C ASN A 125 13.67 8.10 -9.13
N TRP A 126 13.40 7.00 -9.82
CA TRP A 126 14.37 6.38 -10.74
C TRP A 126 14.72 7.31 -11.91
N ARG A 127 13.73 7.87 -12.58
CA ARG A 127 13.94 8.81 -13.70
C ARG A 127 14.78 10.02 -13.29
N ASN A 128 14.54 10.57 -12.11
CA ASN A 128 15.30 11.72 -11.61
C ASN A 128 16.77 11.39 -11.27
N SER A 129 17.06 10.11 -10.99
CA SER A 129 18.44 9.66 -10.70
C SER A 129 19.26 9.47 -11.97
N THR A 130 18.65 8.98 -13.05
CA THR A 130 19.32 8.77 -14.34
C THR A 130 19.63 10.07 -15.06
N SER A 131 18.81 11.11 -14.90
CA SER A 131 19.04 12.41 -15.51
C SER A 131 20.26 13.16 -14.95
N LYS A 132 20.75 12.79 -13.78
CA LYS A 132 21.92 13.40 -13.13
C LYS A 132 23.24 12.80 -13.54
N VAL A 133 23.26 11.70 -14.30
CA VAL A 133 24.46 10.94 -14.68
C VAL A 133 24.87 11.19 -16.13
N SER A 134 24.33 12.17 -16.83
CA SER A 134 24.85 12.59 -18.15
C SER A 134 26.12 13.42 -17.94
N PRO A 135 27.33 12.86 -18.15
CA PRO A 135 28.54 13.67 -18.11
C PRO A 135 28.54 14.58 -19.31
N ALA A 136 28.85 15.85 -19.08
CA ALA A 136 29.17 16.77 -20.15
C ALA A 136 30.36 16.18 -20.95
N SER A 137 30.06 15.73 -22.18
CA SER A 137 31.09 15.36 -23.13
C SER A 137 31.81 16.63 -23.54
N HIS A 138 33.05 16.76 -23.13
CA HIS A 138 34.02 17.68 -23.73
C HIS A 138 34.52 17.12 -25.04
#